data_c71f1d3a8d21f5c27d56abb746654587
#
_entry.id   c71f1d3a8d21f5c27d56abb746654587
#
_cell.length_a   1.000
_cell.length_b   1.000
_cell.length_c   1.000
_cell.angle_alpha   90.00
_cell.angle_beta   90.00
_cell.angle_gamma   90.00
#
_symmetry.space_group_name_H-M   'P 1'
#
loop_
_entity.id
_entity.type
_entity.pdbx_description
1 polymer ?
#
loop_
_entity_poly.entity_id
_entity_poly.type
_entity_poly.pdbx_seq_one_letter_code
_entity_poly.pdbx_strand_id
1 'polypeptide(L)'
;STVPSLIVFPLVPCVGMMLLFLYWVFAGVYLMSCGDQKIQTCVHPFESSELHGCGVETEWSRELQYMLLYHFFGFLWTTQFFIAVSYLVVAYVFAKFYWSGADKMGMTPLLTSMKRMPFYHSGSAAFGSFLIAVMQFVRVCMRVVITGMKKIDRNGKVFAVVGYVIECCLWCCQKIIEFINRNAYIMIVIDGNSFCWSAFQALKLMIANVMSVAAINIVGDLLLFLAKLSISIGTAFLAFVMLNGDDYKEEISSPVLICSVIAIFAYSVAAVFMGIVEMGIDTTLLCYCRDMEKHNGTPQYAPEVLQKALGIAGEVQKAEEERKAAKAAAKAAKADNSE
;
A
#
# COMPACT_ATOMS: atom_id res chain seq x y z
N SER A 1 -16.04 -16.20 -11.86
CA SER A 1 -16.83 -15.66 -10.72
C SER A 1 -15.98 -15.00 -9.62
N THR A 2 -14.65 -15.15 -9.61
CA THR A 2 -13.73 -14.55 -8.61
C THR A 2 -13.32 -13.12 -8.95
N VAL A 3 -13.34 -12.74 -10.23
CA VAL A 3 -12.92 -11.40 -10.68
C VAL A 3 -13.83 -10.29 -10.12
N PRO A 4 -15.17 -10.39 -10.16
CA PRO A 4 -16.01 -9.32 -9.62
C PRO A 4 -15.85 -9.11 -8.12
N SER A 5 -15.65 -10.18 -7.34
CA SER A 5 -15.43 -10.04 -5.88
C SER A 5 -14.09 -9.38 -5.56
N LEU A 6 -13.07 -9.61 -6.35
CA LEU A 6 -11.75 -8.99 -6.19
C LEU A 6 -11.80 -7.48 -6.53
N ILE A 7 -12.61 -7.07 -7.51
CA ILE A 7 -12.82 -5.66 -7.85
C ILE A 7 -13.52 -4.91 -6.70
N VAL A 8 -14.45 -5.54 -6.00
CA VAL A 8 -15.16 -4.93 -4.87
C VAL A 8 -14.32 -4.92 -3.57
N PHE A 9 -13.30 -5.79 -3.48
CA PHE A 9 -12.48 -5.93 -2.27
C PHE A 9 -11.86 -4.62 -1.75
N PRO A 10 -11.37 -3.66 -2.59
CA PRO A 10 -10.78 -2.41 -2.09
C PRO A 10 -11.72 -1.60 -1.20
N LEU A 11 -13.03 -1.74 -1.37
CA LEU A 11 -14.01 -1.03 -0.54
C LEU A 11 -13.95 -1.48 0.93
N VAL A 12 -13.58 -2.73 1.20
CA VAL A 12 -13.52 -3.26 2.57
C VAL A 12 -12.45 -2.55 3.40
N PRO A 13 -11.16 -2.51 3.00
CA PRO A 13 -10.16 -1.76 3.74
C PRO A 13 -10.41 -0.24 3.71
N CYS A 14 -10.99 0.32 2.64
CA CYS A 14 -11.35 1.75 2.59
C CYS A 14 -12.39 2.11 3.65
N VAL A 15 -13.45 1.33 3.79
CA VAL A 15 -14.46 1.54 4.84
C VAL A 15 -13.82 1.36 6.22
N GLY A 16 -13.01 0.33 6.41
CA GLY A 16 -12.27 0.12 7.66
C GLY A 16 -11.37 1.30 8.04
N MET A 17 -10.62 1.84 7.08
CA MET A 17 -9.76 3.01 7.30
C MET A 17 -10.57 4.29 7.56
N MET A 18 -11.72 4.47 6.90
CA MET A 18 -12.61 5.60 7.14
C MET A 18 -13.19 5.55 8.56
N LEU A 19 -13.64 4.39 9.02
CA LEU A 19 -14.13 4.21 10.39
C LEU A 19 -13.01 4.44 11.42
N LEU A 20 -11.80 3.94 11.16
CA LEU A 20 -10.63 4.19 11.97
C LEU A 20 -10.31 5.70 12.05
N PHE A 21 -10.37 6.41 10.93
CA PHE A 21 -10.12 7.85 10.89
C PHE A 21 -11.17 8.63 11.69
N LEU A 22 -12.45 8.30 11.56
CA LEU A 22 -13.52 8.92 12.34
C LEU A 22 -13.34 8.68 13.85
N TYR A 23 -13.01 7.44 14.23
CA TYR A 23 -12.69 7.11 15.61
C TYR A 23 -11.47 7.89 16.11
N TRP A 24 -10.41 7.98 15.31
CA TRP A 24 -9.20 8.72 15.67
C TRP A 24 -9.46 10.21 15.86
N VAL A 25 -10.24 10.84 14.96
CA VAL A 25 -10.64 12.24 15.11
C VAL A 25 -11.47 12.44 16.37
N PHE A 26 -12.45 11.59 16.60
CA PHE A 26 -13.31 11.65 17.79
C PHE A 26 -12.49 11.51 19.07
N ALA A 27 -11.64 10.51 19.19
CA ALA A 27 -10.76 10.31 20.34
C ALA A 27 -9.76 11.46 20.51
N GLY A 28 -9.24 12.00 19.38
CA GLY A 28 -8.35 13.16 19.39
C GLY A 28 -9.01 14.43 19.93
N VAL A 29 -10.27 14.68 19.56
CA VAL A 29 -11.04 15.83 20.10
C VAL A 29 -11.23 15.70 21.61
N TYR A 30 -11.57 14.51 22.09
CA TYR A 30 -11.66 14.27 23.54
C TYR A 30 -10.32 14.47 24.24
N LEU A 31 -9.25 13.96 23.68
CA LEU A 31 -7.91 14.11 24.23
C LEU A 31 -7.49 15.59 24.25
N MET A 32 -7.82 16.36 23.21
CA MET A 32 -7.56 17.81 23.18
C MET A 32 -8.39 18.58 24.19
N SER A 33 -9.61 18.14 24.52
CA SER A 33 -10.46 18.78 25.52
C SER A 33 -10.00 18.58 26.97
N CYS A 34 -9.03 17.70 27.20
CA CYS A 34 -8.43 17.48 28.51
C CYS A 34 -7.36 18.52 28.90
N GLY A 35 -7.05 19.50 28.04
CA GLY A 35 -6.13 20.59 28.36
C GLY A 35 -6.75 21.63 29.30
N ASP A 36 -5.93 22.20 30.19
CA ASP A 36 -6.35 23.26 31.08
C ASP A 36 -6.59 24.56 30.29
N GLN A 37 -7.79 25.10 30.38
CA GLN A 37 -8.18 26.36 29.74
C GLN A 37 -7.86 27.54 30.64
N LYS A 38 -6.95 28.42 30.22
CA LYS A 38 -6.69 29.71 30.83
C LYS A 38 -7.32 30.82 30.02
N ILE A 39 -8.20 31.58 30.65
CA ILE A 39 -8.77 32.78 30.07
C ILE A 39 -7.73 33.89 30.19
N GLN A 40 -7.19 34.36 29.09
CA GLN A 40 -6.37 35.57 29.06
C GLN A 40 -7.27 36.78 29.29
N THR A 41 -7.07 37.44 30.44
CA THR A 41 -7.68 38.72 30.68
C THR A 41 -6.83 39.83 30.07
N CYS A 42 -7.32 40.51 29.05
CA CYS A 42 -6.68 41.73 28.53
C CYS A 42 -7.15 42.91 29.34
N VAL A 43 -6.21 43.54 30.04
CA VAL A 43 -6.47 44.82 30.70
C VAL A 43 -6.27 45.91 29.62
N HIS A 44 -7.36 46.52 29.18
CA HIS A 44 -7.25 47.75 28.39
C HIS A 44 -6.83 48.91 29.31
N PRO A 45 -5.74 49.62 28.99
CA PRO A 45 -5.21 50.65 29.89
C PRO A 45 -6.08 51.95 30.00
N PHE A 46 -7.23 51.99 29.33
CA PHE A 46 -8.00 53.23 29.22
C PHE A 46 -9.48 53.14 29.64
N GLU A 47 -10.01 52.00 30.06
CA GLU A 47 -11.43 51.95 30.42
C GLU A 47 -11.68 50.95 31.59
N SER A 48 -11.97 51.50 32.73
CA SER A 48 -12.13 50.83 34.02
C SER A 48 -13.53 50.29 34.21
N SER A 49 -13.99 49.27 33.49
CA SER A 49 -15.16 48.52 33.98
C SER A 49 -15.60 47.27 33.20
N GLU A 50 -14.99 46.85 32.10
CA GLU A 50 -15.38 45.58 31.47
C GLU A 50 -14.17 44.68 31.20
N LEU A 51 -14.09 43.55 31.92
CA LEU A 51 -13.18 42.44 31.55
C LEU A 51 -13.68 41.81 30.29
N HIS A 52 -13.10 42.19 29.12
CA HIS A 52 -13.27 41.44 27.90
C HIS A 52 -12.28 40.31 27.88
N GLY A 53 -12.77 39.08 27.85
CA GLY A 53 -11.94 37.89 27.67
C GLY A 53 -11.35 37.90 26.25
N CYS A 54 -10.05 38.11 26.11
CA CYS A 54 -9.37 38.24 24.82
C CYS A 54 -9.04 36.91 24.13
N GLY A 55 -9.23 35.80 24.77
CA GLY A 55 -9.00 34.48 24.21
C GLY A 55 -8.89 33.38 25.26
N VAL A 56 -9.13 32.19 24.85
CA VAL A 56 -8.88 30.99 25.66
C VAL A 56 -7.57 30.37 25.18
N GLU A 57 -6.56 30.39 26.04
CA GLU A 57 -5.31 29.69 25.79
C GLU A 57 -5.35 28.34 26.50
N THR A 58 -5.12 27.25 25.74
CA THR A 58 -5.10 25.91 26.30
C THR A 58 -3.67 25.55 26.69
N GLU A 59 -3.41 25.40 27.98
CA GLU A 59 -2.14 24.87 28.46
C GLU A 59 -2.13 23.34 28.37
N TRP A 60 -1.08 22.81 27.74
CA TRP A 60 -0.91 21.38 27.51
C TRP A 60 0.09 20.82 28.50
N SER A 61 -0.36 19.97 29.40
CA SER A 61 0.55 19.26 30.30
C SER A 61 1.49 18.35 29.48
N ARG A 62 2.64 18.00 30.04
CA ARG A 62 3.61 17.11 29.36
C ARG A 62 3.00 15.73 29.09
N GLU A 63 2.22 15.22 30.02
CA GLU A 63 1.52 13.95 29.92
C GLU A 63 0.55 13.97 28.74
N LEU A 64 -0.21 15.04 28.56
CA LEU A 64 -1.14 15.19 27.46
C LEU A 64 -0.41 15.26 26.11
N GLN A 65 0.74 15.92 26.03
CA GLN A 65 1.57 15.95 24.83
C GLN A 65 2.08 14.54 24.46
N TYR A 66 2.51 13.74 25.43
CA TYR A 66 2.91 12.35 25.17
C TYR A 66 1.72 11.48 24.74
N MET A 67 0.54 11.66 25.32
CA MET A 67 -0.68 10.97 24.89
C MET A 67 -1.06 11.30 23.45
N LEU A 68 -0.93 12.56 23.05
CA LEU A 68 -1.18 12.98 21.65
C LEU A 68 -0.16 12.35 20.67
N LEU A 69 1.12 12.32 21.04
CA LEU A 69 2.13 11.65 20.23
C LEU A 69 1.85 10.15 20.08
N TYR A 70 1.48 9.49 21.20
CA TYR A 70 1.10 8.08 21.19
C TYR A 70 -0.15 7.84 20.34
N HIS A 71 -1.17 8.69 20.48
CA HIS A 71 -2.40 8.63 19.70
C HIS A 71 -2.13 8.76 18.21
N PHE A 72 -1.28 9.72 17.81
CA PHE A 72 -0.85 9.91 16.45
C PHE A 72 -0.05 8.71 15.90
N PHE A 73 0.92 8.19 16.67
CA PHE A 73 1.67 7.00 16.30
C PHE A 73 0.76 5.77 16.13
N GLY A 74 -0.19 5.58 17.05
CA GLY A 74 -1.18 4.51 17.00
C GLY A 74 -2.03 4.56 15.72
N PHE A 75 -2.42 5.75 15.29
CA PHE A 75 -3.14 5.94 14.03
C PHE A 75 -2.28 5.52 12.81
N LEU A 76 -1.02 5.97 12.76
CA LEU A 76 -0.10 5.58 11.68
C LEU A 76 0.08 4.06 11.62
N TRP A 77 0.34 3.43 12.77
CA TRP A 77 0.55 1.99 12.85
C TRP A 77 -0.69 1.19 12.45
N THR A 78 -1.85 1.55 12.98
CA THR A 78 -3.10 0.86 12.66
C THR A 78 -3.46 1.01 11.18
N THR A 79 -3.26 2.19 10.58
CA THR A 79 -3.48 2.40 9.15
C THR A 79 -2.58 1.49 8.31
N GLN A 80 -1.29 1.42 8.64
CA GLN A 80 -0.34 0.53 7.95
C GLN A 80 -0.68 -0.95 8.16
N PHE A 81 -1.24 -1.32 9.31
CA PHE A 81 -1.69 -2.68 9.58
C PHE A 81 -2.87 -3.09 8.67
N PHE A 82 -3.85 -2.21 8.47
CA PHE A 82 -4.94 -2.47 7.50
C PHE A 82 -4.42 -2.66 6.08
N ILE A 83 -3.43 -1.85 5.67
CA ILE A 83 -2.79 -1.99 4.35
C ILE A 83 -2.04 -3.33 4.25
N ALA A 84 -1.27 -3.71 5.27
CA ALA A 84 -0.53 -4.97 5.32
C ALA A 84 -1.46 -6.19 5.22
N VAL A 85 -2.57 -6.19 5.96
CA VAL A 85 -3.59 -7.24 5.89
C VAL A 85 -4.20 -7.31 4.49
N SER A 86 -4.47 -6.16 3.86
CA SER A 86 -5.00 -6.12 2.49
C SER A 86 -4.03 -6.72 1.49
N TYR A 87 -2.73 -6.45 1.62
CA TYR A 87 -1.70 -7.06 0.78
C TYR A 87 -1.63 -8.58 0.94
N LEU A 88 -1.68 -9.09 2.17
CA LEU A 88 -1.71 -10.54 2.44
C LEU A 88 -2.95 -11.22 1.82
N VAL A 89 -4.12 -10.58 1.93
CA VAL A 89 -5.37 -11.11 1.35
C VAL A 89 -5.29 -11.18 -0.17
N VAL A 90 -4.85 -10.12 -0.82
CA VAL A 90 -4.72 -10.06 -2.29
C VAL A 90 -3.65 -11.03 -2.77
N ALA A 91 -2.46 -11.04 -2.13
CA ALA A 91 -1.38 -11.96 -2.48
C ALA A 91 -1.82 -13.42 -2.39
N TYR A 92 -2.61 -13.79 -1.36
CA TYR A 92 -3.13 -15.16 -1.25
C TYR A 92 -3.99 -15.57 -2.44
N VAL A 93 -4.87 -14.68 -2.91
CA VAL A 93 -5.74 -14.97 -4.06
C VAL A 93 -4.91 -15.19 -5.32
N PHE A 94 -3.95 -14.31 -5.61
CA PHE A 94 -3.10 -14.43 -6.80
C PHE A 94 -2.11 -15.60 -6.71
N ALA A 95 -1.52 -15.85 -5.55
CA ALA A 95 -0.65 -17.01 -5.33
C ALA A 95 -1.43 -18.32 -5.51
N LYS A 96 -2.64 -18.41 -4.94
CA LYS A 96 -3.50 -19.58 -5.13
C LYS A 96 -3.86 -19.79 -6.60
N PHE A 97 -4.15 -18.70 -7.33
CA PHE A 97 -4.39 -18.75 -8.77
C PHE A 97 -3.18 -19.31 -9.52
N TYR A 98 -1.98 -18.82 -9.22
CA TYR A 98 -0.74 -19.27 -9.84
C TYR A 98 -0.47 -20.77 -9.64
N TRP A 99 -0.56 -21.24 -8.37
CA TRP A 99 -0.20 -22.61 -8.03
C TRP A 99 -1.28 -23.65 -8.33
N SER A 100 -2.56 -23.29 -8.32
CA SER A 100 -3.68 -24.22 -8.50
C SER A 100 -4.36 -24.12 -9.87
N GLY A 101 -4.14 -23.04 -10.60
CA GLY A 101 -4.87 -22.72 -11.83
C GLY A 101 -6.31 -22.25 -11.57
N ALA A 102 -6.93 -21.71 -12.60
CA ALA A 102 -8.29 -21.14 -12.53
C ALA A 102 -9.36 -22.18 -12.16
N ASP A 103 -9.23 -23.40 -12.66
CA ASP A 103 -10.24 -24.46 -12.53
C ASP A 103 -10.35 -25.02 -11.09
N LYS A 104 -9.26 -24.96 -10.32
CA LYS A 104 -9.19 -25.49 -8.95
C LYS A 104 -9.35 -24.43 -7.86
N MET A 105 -9.66 -23.22 -8.23
CA MET A 105 -9.68 -22.08 -7.31
C MET A 105 -10.84 -22.10 -6.30
N GLY A 106 -11.93 -22.83 -6.59
CA GLY A 106 -13.14 -22.84 -5.78
C GLY A 106 -13.97 -21.56 -5.91
N MET A 107 -15.15 -21.53 -5.27
CA MET A 107 -16.12 -20.43 -5.45
C MET A 107 -15.79 -19.17 -4.62
N THR A 108 -15.02 -19.27 -3.54
CA THR A 108 -14.81 -18.17 -2.59
C THR A 108 -13.37 -18.03 -2.09
N PRO A 109 -12.37 -17.91 -2.97
CA PRO A 109 -10.97 -17.80 -2.54
C PRO A 109 -10.71 -16.51 -1.74
N LEU A 110 -11.41 -15.43 -2.05
CA LEU A 110 -11.32 -14.16 -1.36
C LEU A 110 -11.84 -14.25 0.09
N LEU A 111 -13.01 -14.82 0.32
CA LEU A 111 -13.54 -15.01 1.68
C LEU A 111 -12.64 -15.91 2.53
N THR A 112 -12.07 -16.93 1.92
CA THR A 112 -11.11 -17.82 2.59
C THR A 112 -9.85 -17.05 2.98
N SER A 113 -9.32 -16.20 2.09
CA SER A 113 -8.14 -15.38 2.39
C SER A 113 -8.42 -14.34 3.46
N MET A 114 -9.58 -13.67 3.42
CA MET A 114 -9.98 -12.69 4.43
C MET A 114 -10.09 -13.28 5.84
N LYS A 115 -10.47 -14.56 5.97
CA LYS A 115 -10.45 -15.26 7.26
C LYS A 115 -9.06 -15.73 7.66
N ARG A 116 -8.34 -16.39 6.74
CA ARG A 116 -7.07 -17.05 7.04
C ARG A 116 -5.92 -16.08 7.25
N MET A 117 -5.75 -15.10 6.37
CA MET A 117 -4.57 -14.24 6.40
C MET A 117 -4.47 -13.40 7.68
N PRO A 118 -5.52 -12.67 8.12
CA PRO A 118 -5.46 -11.95 9.38
C PRO A 118 -5.27 -12.87 10.59
N PHE A 119 -5.85 -14.07 10.57
CA PHE A 119 -5.79 -14.96 11.73
C PHE A 119 -4.40 -15.61 11.90
N TYR A 120 -3.78 -16.08 10.82
CA TYR A 120 -2.50 -16.81 10.90
C TYR A 120 -1.27 -15.90 10.77
N HIS A 121 -1.38 -14.75 10.10
CA HIS A 121 -0.24 -13.88 9.78
C HIS A 121 -0.35 -12.46 10.34
N SER A 122 -1.25 -12.25 11.34
CA SER A 122 -1.41 -10.95 12.01
C SER A 122 -0.12 -10.43 12.64
N GLY A 123 0.69 -11.30 13.25
CA GLY A 123 1.97 -10.93 13.83
C GLY A 123 2.96 -10.40 12.79
N SER A 124 3.05 -11.07 11.64
CA SER A 124 3.91 -10.60 10.53
C SER A 124 3.39 -9.29 9.92
N ALA A 125 2.06 -9.13 9.78
CA ALA A 125 1.45 -7.89 9.33
C ALA A 125 1.71 -6.74 10.32
N ALA A 126 1.55 -6.99 11.63
CA ALA A 126 1.80 -6.02 12.68
C ALA A 126 3.27 -5.57 12.72
N PHE A 127 4.21 -6.50 12.58
CA PHE A 127 5.63 -6.18 12.57
C PHE A 127 6.04 -5.34 11.36
N GLY A 128 5.67 -5.74 10.15
CA GLY A 128 6.02 -4.97 8.94
C GLY A 128 5.33 -3.60 8.92
N SER A 129 4.06 -3.51 9.33
CA SER A 129 3.35 -2.22 9.46
C SER A 129 3.98 -1.30 10.51
N PHE A 130 4.49 -1.86 11.61
CA PHE A 130 5.22 -1.12 12.64
C PHE A 130 6.48 -0.45 12.06
N LEU A 131 7.26 -1.16 11.25
CA LEU A 131 8.47 -0.59 10.62
C LEU A 131 8.15 0.63 9.76
N ILE A 132 7.08 0.57 8.96
CA ILE A 132 6.64 1.70 8.13
C ILE A 132 6.13 2.85 9.01
N ALA A 133 5.31 2.54 10.02
CA ALA A 133 4.76 3.54 10.94
C ALA A 133 5.87 4.31 11.68
N VAL A 134 6.92 3.61 12.15
CA VAL A 134 8.10 4.24 12.77
C VAL A 134 8.77 5.20 11.79
N MET A 135 8.99 4.80 10.54
CA MET A 135 9.61 5.67 9.54
C MET A 135 8.74 6.89 9.22
N GLN A 136 7.43 6.73 9.10
CA GLN A 136 6.49 7.84 8.90
C GLN A 136 6.51 8.79 10.09
N PHE A 137 6.49 8.26 11.31
CA PHE A 137 6.55 9.05 12.54
C PHE A 137 7.85 9.86 12.63
N VAL A 138 9.00 9.22 12.40
CA VAL A 138 10.31 9.89 12.37
C VAL A 138 10.33 11.02 11.34
N ARG A 139 9.77 10.82 10.15
CA ARG A 139 9.69 11.87 9.13
C ARG A 139 8.86 13.07 9.59
N VAL A 140 7.72 12.83 10.23
CA VAL A 140 6.88 13.92 10.76
C VAL A 140 7.62 14.68 11.86
N CYS A 141 8.22 13.97 12.83
CA CYS A 141 9.02 14.60 13.90
C CYS A 141 10.18 15.44 13.33
N MET A 142 10.90 14.93 12.35
CA MET A 142 12.01 15.66 11.70
C MET A 142 11.52 16.90 10.96
N ARG A 143 10.35 16.86 10.29
CA ARG A 143 9.74 18.05 9.68
C ARG A 143 9.43 19.14 10.71
N VAL A 144 8.86 18.76 11.85
CA VAL A 144 8.56 19.70 12.93
C VAL A 144 9.85 20.35 13.45
N VAL A 145 10.88 19.56 13.70
CA VAL A 145 12.20 20.06 14.15
C VAL A 145 12.82 21.01 13.12
N ILE A 146 12.88 20.61 11.85
CA ILE A 146 13.44 21.43 10.76
C ILE A 146 12.67 22.75 10.61
N THR A 147 11.33 22.70 10.72
CA THR A 147 10.49 23.90 10.63
C THR A 147 10.71 24.84 11.82
N GLY A 148 10.89 24.26 13.01
CA GLY A 148 11.24 25.03 14.22
C GLY A 148 12.61 25.73 14.08
N MET A 149 13.60 25.00 13.59
CA MET A 149 14.97 25.54 13.37
C MET A 149 14.99 26.67 12.32
N LYS A 150 14.22 26.55 11.24
CA LYS A 150 14.09 27.61 10.22
C LYS A 150 13.53 28.93 10.77
N LYS A 151 12.73 28.88 11.83
CA LYS A 151 12.19 30.11 12.49
C LYS A 151 13.25 30.82 13.34
N ILE A 152 14.26 30.10 13.83
CA ILE A 152 15.32 30.63 14.69
C ILE A 152 16.45 31.25 13.87
N ASP A 153 16.74 30.72 12.69
CA ASP A 153 17.83 31.18 11.83
C ASP A 153 17.38 32.31 10.88
N ARG A 154 17.91 33.49 11.09
CA ARG A 154 17.62 34.70 10.30
C ARG A 154 18.12 34.63 8.83
N ASN A 155 19.08 33.76 8.53
CA ASN A 155 19.65 33.54 7.20
C ASN A 155 19.22 32.23 6.53
N GLY A 156 18.47 31.38 7.19
CA GLY A 156 17.68 30.20 6.81
C GLY A 156 18.14 29.27 5.68
N LYS A 157 19.12 29.65 4.87
CA LYS A 157 19.52 28.91 3.66
C LYS A 157 20.19 27.57 3.96
N VAL A 158 21.09 27.56 4.95
CA VAL A 158 21.86 26.34 5.30
C VAL A 158 20.93 25.28 5.90
N PHE A 159 20.09 25.66 6.87
CA PHE A 159 19.10 24.76 7.48
C PHE A 159 18.02 24.32 6.49
N ALA A 160 17.68 25.14 5.50
CA ALA A 160 16.77 24.75 4.44
C ALA A 160 17.34 23.62 3.56
N VAL A 161 18.62 23.73 3.17
CA VAL A 161 19.31 22.71 2.35
C VAL A 161 19.52 21.42 3.14
N VAL A 162 20.03 21.52 4.37
CA VAL A 162 20.22 20.35 5.25
C VAL A 162 18.90 19.64 5.52
N GLY A 163 17.82 20.41 5.81
CA GLY A 163 16.48 19.86 6.02
C GLY A 163 15.95 19.14 4.79
N TYR A 164 16.17 19.67 3.58
CA TYR A 164 15.77 19.03 2.33
C TYR A 164 16.53 17.70 2.11
N VAL A 165 17.86 17.68 2.35
CA VAL A 165 18.66 16.45 2.22
C VAL A 165 18.18 15.36 3.19
N ILE A 166 17.96 15.72 4.47
CA ILE A 166 17.45 14.78 5.48
C ILE A 166 16.09 14.24 5.07
N GLU A 167 15.18 15.11 4.62
CA GLU A 167 13.84 14.69 4.19
C GLU A 167 13.88 13.75 2.98
N CYS A 168 14.77 14.02 2.02
CA CYS A 168 15.00 13.17 0.86
C CYS A 168 15.53 11.79 1.29
N CYS A 169 16.56 11.74 2.16
CA CYS A 169 17.10 10.47 2.66
C CYS A 169 16.04 9.65 3.41
N LEU A 170 15.27 10.27 4.29
CA LEU A 170 14.19 9.59 5.02
C LEU A 170 13.09 9.09 4.09
N TRP A 171 12.76 9.85 3.04
CA TRP A 171 11.81 9.42 2.02
C TRP A 171 12.34 8.19 1.25
N CYS A 172 13.60 8.20 0.83
CA CYS A 172 14.22 7.04 0.18
C CYS A 172 14.23 5.81 1.09
N CYS A 173 14.62 5.96 2.36
CA CYS A 173 14.59 4.86 3.34
C CYS A 173 13.17 4.30 3.52
N GLN A 174 12.16 5.17 3.62
CA GLN A 174 10.77 4.74 3.72
C GLN A 174 10.35 3.93 2.49
N LYS A 175 10.68 4.39 1.28
CA LYS A 175 10.35 3.67 0.04
C LYS A 175 11.01 2.30 -0.05
N ILE A 176 12.25 2.17 0.39
CA ILE A 176 12.96 0.89 0.47
C ILE A 176 12.25 -0.06 1.45
N ILE A 177 11.85 0.43 2.63
CA ILE A 177 11.14 -0.38 3.62
C ILE A 177 9.76 -0.80 3.09
N GLU A 178 9.00 0.11 2.47
CA GLU A 178 7.71 -0.20 1.85
C GLU A 178 7.85 -1.31 0.80
N PHE A 179 8.87 -1.21 -0.05
CA PHE A 179 9.17 -2.22 -1.08
C PHE A 179 9.54 -3.58 -0.47
N ILE A 180 10.42 -3.61 0.54
CA ILE A 180 10.81 -4.84 1.23
C ILE A 180 9.60 -5.48 1.90
N ASN A 181 8.80 -4.70 2.62
CA ASN A 181 7.62 -5.20 3.32
C ASN A 181 6.59 -5.81 2.37
N ARG A 182 6.31 -5.13 1.25
CA ARG A 182 5.37 -5.61 0.24
C ARG A 182 5.78 -6.98 -0.29
N ASN A 183 7.03 -7.15 -0.67
CA ASN A 183 7.56 -8.41 -1.18
C ASN A 183 7.68 -9.48 -0.08
N ALA A 184 7.97 -9.09 1.16
CA ALA A 184 7.95 -10.00 2.31
C ALA A 184 6.55 -10.58 2.55
N TYR A 185 5.48 -9.77 2.47
CA TYR A 185 4.11 -10.25 2.60
C TYR A 185 3.74 -11.27 1.51
N ILE A 186 4.19 -11.07 0.29
CA ILE A 186 4.00 -12.06 -0.79
C ILE A 186 4.70 -13.37 -0.45
N MET A 187 5.95 -13.33 0.01
CA MET A 187 6.70 -14.53 0.37
C MET A 187 6.14 -15.24 1.60
N ILE A 188 5.57 -14.51 2.56
CA ILE A 188 4.84 -15.10 3.70
C ILE A 188 3.66 -15.93 3.18
N VAL A 189 2.95 -15.44 2.19
CA VAL A 189 1.82 -16.17 1.59
C VAL A 189 2.28 -17.40 0.82
N ILE A 190 3.41 -17.33 0.11
CA ILE A 190 3.94 -18.43 -0.70
C ILE A 190 4.53 -19.55 0.15
N ASP A 191 5.36 -19.21 1.15
CA ASP A 191 6.16 -20.16 1.91
C ASP A 191 5.69 -20.36 3.37
N GLY A 192 4.85 -19.46 3.92
CA GLY A 192 4.36 -19.54 5.30
C GLY A 192 5.39 -19.20 6.39
N ASN A 193 6.52 -18.61 6.02
CA ASN A 193 7.63 -18.33 6.94
C ASN A 193 7.44 -17.04 7.75
N SER A 194 8.33 -16.79 8.72
CA SER A 194 8.37 -15.54 9.47
C SER A 194 8.70 -14.34 8.58
N PHE A 195 8.31 -13.13 9.02
CA PHE A 195 8.50 -11.89 8.24
C PHE A 195 9.95 -11.65 7.80
N CYS A 196 10.92 -11.70 8.72
CA CYS A 196 12.32 -11.41 8.40
C CYS A 196 12.91 -12.42 7.41
N TRP A 197 12.57 -13.70 7.57
CA TRP A 197 13.01 -14.74 6.65
C TRP A 197 12.39 -14.56 5.27
N SER A 198 11.10 -14.27 5.22
CA SER A 198 10.38 -14.01 3.97
C SER A 198 10.92 -12.76 3.24
N ALA A 199 11.26 -11.70 3.97
CA ALA A 199 11.90 -10.51 3.42
C ALA A 199 13.25 -10.84 2.78
N PHE A 200 14.08 -11.61 3.46
CA PHE A 200 15.38 -12.06 2.93
C PHE A 200 15.22 -12.93 1.67
N GLN A 201 14.28 -13.89 1.70
CA GLN A 201 13.97 -14.75 0.56
C GLN A 201 13.47 -13.96 -0.65
N ALA A 202 12.56 -12.99 -0.43
CA ALA A 202 12.04 -12.11 -1.48
C ALA A 202 13.19 -11.36 -2.17
N LEU A 203 14.06 -10.71 -1.39
CA LEU A 203 15.21 -9.98 -1.92
C LEU A 203 16.16 -10.89 -2.70
N LYS A 204 16.47 -12.08 -2.17
CA LYS A 204 17.32 -13.07 -2.84
C LYS A 204 16.75 -13.45 -4.21
N LEU A 205 15.44 -13.76 -4.29
CA LEU A 205 14.77 -14.14 -5.55
C LEU A 205 14.75 -12.99 -6.56
N MET A 206 14.50 -11.76 -6.10
CA MET A 206 14.46 -10.58 -6.97
C MET A 206 15.86 -10.26 -7.53
N ILE A 207 16.90 -10.37 -6.72
CA ILE A 207 18.28 -10.15 -7.19
C ILE A 207 18.69 -11.24 -8.20
N ALA A 208 18.33 -12.49 -7.94
CA ALA A 208 18.63 -13.61 -8.85
C ALA A 208 17.94 -13.45 -10.22
N ASN A 209 16.78 -12.75 -10.28
CA ASN A 209 15.97 -12.57 -11.49
C ASN A 209 15.81 -11.10 -11.88
N VAL A 210 16.78 -10.25 -11.54
CA VAL A 210 16.67 -8.79 -11.62
C VAL A 210 16.22 -8.27 -12.98
N MET A 211 16.69 -8.84 -14.07
CA MET A 211 16.35 -8.38 -15.44
C MET A 211 14.87 -8.64 -15.75
N SER A 212 14.36 -9.83 -15.49
CA SER A 212 12.95 -10.19 -15.71
C SER A 212 12.02 -9.41 -14.77
N VAL A 213 12.41 -9.28 -13.51
CA VAL A 213 11.66 -8.52 -12.50
C VAL A 213 11.57 -7.05 -12.88
N ALA A 214 12.70 -6.42 -13.25
CA ALA A 214 12.74 -5.02 -13.63
C ALA A 214 11.91 -4.75 -14.89
N ALA A 215 12.04 -5.59 -15.93
CA ALA A 215 11.29 -5.41 -17.18
C ALA A 215 9.77 -5.47 -16.94
N ILE A 216 9.28 -6.46 -16.20
CA ILE A 216 7.84 -6.61 -15.91
C ILE A 216 7.33 -5.45 -15.05
N ASN A 217 8.09 -5.04 -14.02
CA ASN A 217 7.69 -3.94 -13.15
C ASN A 217 7.62 -2.61 -13.92
N ILE A 218 8.62 -2.27 -14.74
CA ILE A 218 8.61 -1.03 -15.51
C ILE A 218 7.41 -0.97 -16.47
N VAL A 219 7.13 -2.06 -17.19
CA VAL A 219 5.99 -2.11 -18.12
C VAL A 219 4.67 -2.08 -17.32
N GLY A 220 4.56 -2.83 -16.23
CA GLY A 220 3.40 -2.86 -15.36
C GLY A 220 3.09 -1.49 -14.78
N ASP A 221 4.08 -0.82 -14.20
CA ASP A 221 3.93 0.51 -13.60
C ASP A 221 3.50 1.55 -14.64
N LEU A 222 4.08 1.51 -15.85
CA LEU A 222 3.69 2.40 -16.95
C LEU A 222 2.22 2.19 -17.35
N LEU A 223 1.80 0.94 -17.54
CA LEU A 223 0.42 0.61 -17.90
C LEU A 223 -0.57 1.03 -16.81
N LEU A 224 -0.25 0.78 -15.55
CA LEU A 224 -1.07 1.18 -14.41
C LEU A 224 -1.15 2.71 -14.27
N PHE A 225 -0.05 3.41 -14.51
CA PHE A 225 -0.02 4.87 -14.52
C PHE A 225 -0.93 5.43 -15.62
N LEU A 226 -0.81 4.93 -16.86
CA LEU A 226 -1.67 5.33 -17.98
C LEU A 226 -3.14 5.06 -17.72
N ALA A 227 -3.47 3.91 -17.09
CA ALA A 227 -4.84 3.57 -16.72
C ALA A 227 -5.41 4.56 -15.68
N LYS A 228 -4.63 4.89 -14.62
CA LYS A 228 -5.02 5.89 -13.61
C LYS A 228 -5.26 7.27 -14.25
N LEU A 229 -4.38 7.70 -15.15
CA LEU A 229 -4.52 8.96 -15.87
C LEU A 229 -5.76 8.98 -16.78
N SER A 230 -6.00 7.90 -17.53
CA SER A 230 -7.15 7.81 -18.43
C SER A 230 -8.47 7.92 -17.68
N ILE A 231 -8.59 7.27 -16.51
CA ILE A 231 -9.79 7.37 -15.65
C ILE A 231 -9.94 8.80 -15.12
N SER A 232 -8.86 9.41 -14.63
CA SER A 232 -8.87 10.76 -14.07
C SER A 232 -9.26 11.81 -15.12
N ILE A 233 -8.63 11.78 -16.29
CA ILE A 233 -8.89 12.70 -17.39
C ILE A 233 -10.31 12.48 -17.93
N GLY A 234 -10.74 11.24 -18.14
CA GLY A 234 -12.08 10.92 -18.61
C GLY A 234 -13.17 11.44 -17.67
N THR A 235 -12.98 11.27 -16.35
CA THR A 235 -13.93 11.75 -15.34
C THR A 235 -13.97 13.29 -15.30
N ALA A 236 -12.80 13.95 -15.37
CA ALA A 236 -12.72 15.42 -15.41
C ALA A 236 -13.36 15.99 -16.67
N PHE A 237 -13.17 15.33 -17.81
CA PHE A 237 -13.81 15.72 -19.08
C PHE A 237 -15.33 15.61 -19.02
N LEU A 238 -15.85 14.50 -18.48
CA LEU A 238 -17.30 14.36 -18.27
C LEU A 238 -17.85 15.43 -17.34
N ALA A 239 -17.16 15.71 -16.25
CA ALA A 239 -17.54 16.79 -15.33
C ALA A 239 -17.54 18.16 -16.04
N PHE A 240 -16.53 18.44 -16.87
CA PHE A 240 -16.46 19.69 -17.64
C PHE A 240 -17.64 19.82 -18.62
N VAL A 241 -18.00 18.75 -19.33
CA VAL A 241 -19.16 18.77 -20.23
C VAL A 241 -20.46 19.02 -19.46
N MET A 242 -20.63 18.38 -18.29
CA MET A 242 -21.82 18.59 -17.44
C MET A 242 -21.91 20.01 -16.90
N LEU A 243 -20.79 20.56 -16.41
CA LEU A 243 -20.75 21.90 -15.83
C LEU A 243 -20.87 23.04 -16.89
N ASN A 244 -20.58 22.73 -18.15
CA ASN A 244 -20.70 23.68 -19.24
C ASN A 244 -22.08 23.65 -19.91
N GLY A 245 -23.01 22.83 -19.40
CA GLY A 245 -24.43 22.84 -19.78
C GLY A 245 -25.16 24.10 -19.33
N ASP A 246 -26.27 24.44 -20.02
CA ASP A 246 -26.98 25.70 -19.82
C ASP A 246 -27.53 25.88 -18.38
N ASP A 247 -27.74 24.77 -17.65
CA ASP A 247 -28.29 24.81 -16.28
C ASP A 247 -27.31 25.36 -15.23
N TYR A 248 -25.98 25.30 -15.48
CA TYR A 248 -24.95 25.63 -14.47
C TYR A 248 -24.05 26.80 -14.88
N LYS A 249 -24.17 27.29 -16.10
CA LYS A 249 -23.25 28.27 -16.69
C LYS A 249 -23.29 29.65 -16.00
N GLU A 250 -24.42 30.02 -15.43
CA GLU A 250 -24.60 31.31 -14.72
C GLU A 250 -24.17 31.25 -13.25
N GLU A 251 -24.15 30.05 -12.63
CA GLU A 251 -23.85 29.89 -11.21
C GLU A 251 -22.35 29.64 -10.91
N ILE A 252 -21.60 29.17 -11.90
CA ILE A 252 -20.21 28.71 -11.68
C ILE A 252 -19.20 29.69 -12.25
N SER A 253 -18.51 30.41 -11.37
CA SER A 253 -17.48 31.40 -11.75
C SER A 253 -16.23 30.78 -12.37
N SER A 254 -15.88 29.49 -12.04
CA SER A 254 -14.68 28.83 -12.56
C SER A 254 -14.86 27.31 -12.62
N PRO A 255 -15.30 26.73 -13.75
CA PRO A 255 -15.48 25.30 -13.92
C PRO A 255 -14.14 24.52 -13.85
N VAL A 256 -13.02 25.15 -14.18
CA VAL A 256 -11.69 24.51 -14.19
C VAL A 256 -11.25 24.08 -12.78
N LEU A 257 -11.55 24.89 -11.75
CA LEU A 257 -11.22 24.53 -10.37
C LEU A 257 -11.96 23.26 -9.93
N ILE A 258 -13.26 23.19 -10.22
CA ILE A 258 -14.09 22.04 -9.86
C ILE A 258 -13.62 20.80 -10.60
N CYS A 259 -13.36 20.88 -11.91
CA CYS A 259 -12.83 19.79 -12.72
C CYS A 259 -11.47 19.29 -12.20
N SER A 260 -10.59 20.17 -11.76
CA SER A 260 -9.29 19.77 -11.19
C SER A 260 -9.43 19.01 -9.86
N VAL A 261 -10.34 19.43 -8.98
CA VAL A 261 -10.65 18.71 -7.74
C VAL A 261 -11.23 17.31 -8.06
N ILE A 262 -12.17 17.24 -9.01
CA ILE A 262 -12.74 15.96 -9.47
C ILE A 262 -11.67 15.06 -10.07
N ALA A 263 -10.73 15.59 -10.87
CA ALA A 263 -9.62 14.84 -11.44
C ALA A 263 -8.72 14.22 -10.36
N ILE A 264 -8.35 14.99 -9.34
CA ILE A 264 -7.51 14.52 -8.22
C ILE A 264 -8.24 13.42 -7.44
N PHE A 265 -9.53 13.62 -7.17
CA PHE A 265 -10.33 12.63 -6.47
C PHE A 265 -10.47 11.33 -7.28
N ALA A 266 -10.78 11.44 -8.58
CA ALA A 266 -10.89 10.31 -9.49
C ALA A 266 -9.56 9.54 -9.62
N TYR A 267 -8.42 10.25 -9.68
CA TYR A 267 -7.09 9.64 -9.66
C TYR A 267 -6.84 8.87 -8.37
N SER A 268 -7.22 9.43 -7.23
CA SER A 268 -7.06 8.79 -5.91
C SER A 268 -7.88 7.50 -5.80
N VAL A 269 -9.12 7.52 -6.27
CA VAL A 269 -9.99 6.34 -6.33
C VAL A 269 -9.39 5.30 -7.28
N ALA A 270 -9.00 5.70 -8.49
CA ALA A 270 -8.35 4.80 -9.46
C ALA A 270 -7.08 4.17 -8.89
N ALA A 271 -6.27 4.90 -8.12
CA ALA A 271 -5.06 4.39 -7.50
C ALA A 271 -5.34 3.25 -6.50
N VAL A 272 -6.42 3.33 -5.73
CA VAL A 272 -6.82 2.27 -4.80
C VAL A 272 -7.19 0.99 -5.54
N PHE A 273 -7.98 1.08 -6.61
CA PHE A 273 -8.38 -0.09 -7.41
C PHE A 273 -7.20 -0.68 -8.18
N MET A 274 -6.36 0.16 -8.80
CA MET A 274 -5.17 -0.29 -9.53
C MET A 274 -4.10 -0.88 -8.61
N GLY A 275 -4.07 -0.54 -7.33
CA GLY A 275 -3.19 -1.14 -6.33
C GLY A 275 -3.39 -2.65 -6.16
N ILE A 276 -4.62 -3.17 -6.38
CA ILE A 276 -4.86 -4.63 -6.42
C ILE A 276 -4.19 -5.28 -7.62
N VAL A 277 -4.29 -4.66 -8.79
CA VAL A 277 -3.68 -5.18 -10.02
C VAL A 277 -2.17 -5.18 -9.88
N GLU A 278 -1.61 -4.09 -9.34
CA GLU A 278 -0.19 -3.94 -9.03
C GLU A 278 0.30 -5.06 -8.08
N MET A 279 -0.44 -5.28 -6.96
CA MET A 279 -0.13 -6.37 -6.03
C MET A 279 -0.27 -7.75 -6.68
N GLY A 280 -1.19 -7.91 -7.62
CA GLY A 280 -1.38 -9.14 -8.41
C GLY A 280 -0.19 -9.41 -9.34
N ILE A 281 0.33 -8.39 -10.02
CA ILE A 281 1.52 -8.48 -10.87
C ILE A 281 2.73 -8.91 -10.05
N ASP A 282 3.00 -8.23 -8.93
CA ASP A 282 4.12 -8.54 -8.04
C ASP A 282 4.03 -9.96 -7.48
N THR A 283 2.83 -10.36 -7.04
CA THR A 283 2.60 -11.71 -6.51
C THR A 283 2.86 -12.77 -7.57
N THR A 284 2.33 -12.57 -8.78
CA THR A 284 2.51 -13.51 -9.89
C THR A 284 3.98 -13.63 -10.28
N LEU A 285 4.69 -12.50 -10.31
CA LEU A 285 6.11 -12.44 -10.61
C LEU A 285 6.96 -13.17 -9.56
N LEU A 286 6.66 -12.94 -8.26
CA LEU A 286 7.39 -13.61 -7.18
C LEU A 286 7.10 -15.12 -7.13
N CYS A 287 5.84 -15.53 -7.42
CA CYS A 287 5.49 -16.94 -7.61
C CYS A 287 6.28 -17.57 -8.76
N TYR A 288 6.42 -16.86 -9.89
CA TYR A 288 7.22 -17.30 -11.04
C TYR A 288 8.69 -17.46 -10.66
N CYS A 289 9.31 -16.49 -10.01
CA CYS A 289 10.69 -16.59 -9.55
C CYS A 289 10.90 -17.76 -8.58
N ARG A 290 9.91 -18.01 -7.70
CA ARG A 290 9.95 -19.14 -6.77
C ARG A 290 9.76 -20.47 -7.46
N ASP A 291 8.91 -20.54 -8.49
CA ASP A 291 8.70 -21.72 -9.32
C ASP A 291 9.99 -22.08 -10.08
N MET A 292 10.66 -21.09 -10.67
CA MET A 292 11.97 -21.22 -11.31
C MET A 292 13.05 -21.76 -10.35
N GLU A 293 13.13 -21.22 -9.12
CA GLU A 293 14.09 -21.69 -8.11
C GLU A 293 13.81 -23.14 -7.71
N LYS A 294 12.54 -23.53 -7.50
CA LYS A 294 12.15 -24.89 -7.09
C LYS A 294 12.33 -25.93 -8.19
N HIS A 295 12.30 -25.52 -9.45
CA HIS A 295 12.31 -26.45 -10.60
C HIS A 295 13.52 -26.23 -11.53
N ASN A 296 14.65 -25.79 -10.97
CA ASN A 296 15.94 -25.70 -11.67
C ASN A 296 15.88 -24.92 -13.01
N GLY A 297 15.16 -23.79 -13.02
CA GLY A 297 15.12 -22.90 -14.16
C GLY A 297 13.94 -23.10 -15.13
N THR A 298 13.10 -24.12 -14.95
CA THR A 298 11.92 -24.35 -15.79
C THR A 298 10.64 -24.27 -14.95
N PRO A 299 9.85 -23.18 -15.07
CA PRO A 299 8.62 -23.00 -14.30
C PRO A 299 7.58 -24.04 -14.71
N GLN A 300 6.91 -24.63 -13.73
CA GLN A 300 5.93 -25.71 -13.98
C GLN A 300 4.48 -25.24 -13.87
N TYR A 301 4.25 -24.17 -13.14
CA TYR A 301 2.92 -23.67 -12.81
C TYR A 301 2.61 -22.32 -13.50
N ALA A 302 3.57 -21.77 -14.24
CA ALA A 302 3.40 -20.49 -14.90
C ALA A 302 2.21 -20.52 -15.90
N PRO A 303 1.24 -19.60 -15.80
CA PRO A 303 0.14 -19.50 -16.77
C PRO A 303 0.66 -19.31 -18.19
N GLU A 304 -0.03 -19.87 -19.18
CA GLU A 304 0.39 -19.79 -20.61
C GLU A 304 0.60 -18.35 -21.09
N VAL A 305 -0.22 -17.42 -20.61
CA VAL A 305 -0.09 -15.99 -20.95
C VAL A 305 1.25 -15.43 -20.48
N LEU A 306 1.69 -15.81 -19.28
CA LEU A 306 2.97 -15.38 -18.72
C LEU A 306 4.14 -16.04 -19.47
N GLN A 307 4.04 -17.33 -19.79
CA GLN A 307 5.05 -18.05 -20.55
C GLN A 307 5.26 -17.41 -21.94
N LYS A 308 4.17 -17.04 -22.64
CA LYS A 308 4.23 -16.34 -23.92
C LYS A 308 4.83 -14.94 -23.80
N ALA A 309 4.45 -14.20 -22.76
CA ALA A 309 4.97 -12.85 -22.52
C ALA A 309 6.48 -12.85 -22.22
N LEU A 310 6.98 -13.89 -21.57
CA LEU A 310 8.42 -14.06 -21.26
C LEU A 310 9.22 -14.74 -22.40
N GLY A 311 8.56 -15.18 -23.47
CA GLY A 311 9.21 -15.86 -24.59
C GLY A 311 9.71 -17.28 -24.27
N ILE A 312 9.30 -17.87 -23.13
CA ILE A 312 9.77 -19.17 -22.64
C ILE A 312 8.82 -20.34 -22.98
N ALA A 313 7.72 -20.07 -23.67
CA ALA A 313 6.67 -21.07 -23.93
C ALA A 313 7.23 -22.36 -24.61
N GLY A 314 8.18 -22.21 -25.52
CA GLY A 314 8.81 -23.35 -26.18
C GLY A 314 9.71 -24.18 -25.27
N GLU A 315 10.43 -23.55 -24.33
CA GLU A 315 11.30 -24.24 -23.39
C GLU A 315 10.49 -25.02 -22.34
N VAL A 316 9.40 -24.41 -21.85
CA VAL A 316 8.48 -25.05 -20.90
C VAL A 316 7.81 -26.26 -21.52
N GLN A 317 7.35 -26.14 -22.77
CA GLN A 317 6.70 -27.24 -23.49
C GLN A 317 7.66 -28.44 -23.67
N LYS A 318 8.91 -28.17 -24.04
CA LYS A 318 9.95 -29.20 -24.18
C LYS A 318 10.27 -29.90 -22.84
N ALA A 319 10.38 -29.11 -21.77
CA ALA A 319 10.62 -29.67 -20.43
C ALA A 319 9.42 -30.49 -19.90
N GLU A 320 8.18 -30.13 -20.24
CA GLU A 320 7.00 -30.94 -19.92
C GLU A 320 6.97 -32.28 -20.65
N GLU A 321 7.35 -32.31 -21.93
CA GLU A 321 7.44 -33.53 -22.74
C GLU A 321 8.49 -34.47 -22.17
N GLU A 322 9.68 -33.97 -21.84
CA GLU A 322 10.75 -34.76 -21.22
C GLU A 322 10.31 -35.36 -19.87
N ARG A 323 9.58 -34.59 -19.05
CA ARG A 323 9.05 -35.10 -17.76
C ARG A 323 7.94 -36.13 -17.96
N LYS A 324 7.07 -35.99 -18.92
CA LYS A 324 6.04 -37.00 -19.23
C LYS A 324 6.72 -38.31 -19.68
N ALA A 325 7.75 -38.21 -20.52
CA ALA A 325 8.53 -39.35 -20.96
C ALA A 325 9.26 -40.05 -19.80
N ALA A 326 9.91 -39.27 -18.91
CA ALA A 326 10.59 -39.82 -17.73
C ALA A 326 9.63 -40.51 -16.74
N LYS A 327 8.43 -39.93 -16.53
CA LYS A 327 7.39 -40.58 -15.69
C LYS A 327 6.84 -41.84 -16.29
N ALA A 328 6.67 -41.90 -17.61
CA ALA A 328 6.23 -43.07 -18.32
C ALA A 328 7.29 -44.19 -18.22
N ALA A 329 8.56 -43.86 -18.42
CA ALA A 329 9.69 -44.81 -18.25
C ALA A 329 9.79 -45.37 -16.83
N ALA A 330 9.66 -44.50 -15.80
CA ALA A 330 9.68 -44.90 -14.41
C ALA A 330 8.48 -45.79 -14.02
N LYS A 331 7.32 -45.61 -14.64
CA LYS A 331 6.13 -46.44 -14.45
C LYS A 331 6.30 -47.80 -15.11
N ALA A 332 6.90 -47.86 -16.30
CA ALA A 332 7.23 -49.09 -17.01
C ALA A 332 8.26 -49.94 -16.23
N ALA A 333 9.32 -49.30 -15.72
CA ALA A 333 10.34 -49.98 -14.90
C ALA A 333 9.80 -50.53 -13.58
N LYS A 334 8.77 -49.92 -12.99
CA LYS A 334 8.09 -50.44 -11.79
C LYS A 334 7.15 -51.59 -12.10
N ALA A 335 6.56 -51.66 -13.29
CA ALA A 335 5.74 -52.78 -13.72
C ALA A 335 6.57 -54.02 -14.02
N ASP A 336 7.76 -53.85 -14.61
CA ASP A 336 8.70 -54.90 -14.93
C ASP A 336 9.36 -55.54 -13.67
N ASN A 337 9.51 -54.81 -12.57
CA ASN A 337 10.01 -55.30 -11.29
C ASN A 337 8.92 -55.93 -10.39
N SER A 338 7.68 -56.00 -10.83
CA SER A 338 6.55 -56.56 -10.07
C SER A 338 6.05 -57.91 -10.62
N GLU A 339 6.64 -58.39 -11.70
CA GLU A 339 6.54 -59.78 -12.22
C GLU A 339 7.76 -60.60 -11.76
#